data_72dd4c60ea458e3a35719c37a62a242e
#
_entry.id   72dd4c60ea458e3a35719c37a62a242e
#
_cell.length_a   1.000
_cell.length_b   1.000
_cell.length_c   1.000
_cell.angle_alpha   90.00
_cell.angle_beta   90.00
_cell.angle_gamma   90.00
#
_symmetry.space_group_name_H-M   'P 1'
#
loop_
_entity.id
_entity.type
_entity.pdbx_description
1 polymer ?
#
loop_
_entity_poly.entity_id
_entity_poly.type
_entity_poly.pdbx_seq_one_letter_code
_entity_poly.pdbx_strand_id
1 'polypeptide(L)'
;MSPNTAGLLYLVSGVLFILALRGLSSPATSRQGNFLGMTGMAIAIVVTLAAHPPASFFSWLLVIIGIGIGGGAGAVIARRVPMTSMPELVAAFHSLVGLAAVLVAAGALYAPAAFDIGMPGDIHKASLVEMSLGVAIGAITFTGSIIAFLKLSARMSGAPILLPLRHVINLALAVAIVLIIVWFVRSESYFAFWLLTLAAFAFGVLIIVPIGGADMPVVISMLNSYSGWAAAGIGFTLGNSALIITGALVGSSGAILSYIMCKGMNRNFFAVILGGFGGEVAGPAAGAEQRPVKLGSADDAAFIMKNASKVIIVPGYGMAVAQAQHALREMADKLKAEGVEVKYAIHPVAGRMPGHMNVLLAEANVPYDEVFELEDINSEFAQADVAFVIGANDVTNPAAEEDKTSPIYGMPVLQVWKAGTVMFIKRSLASGYAGIDNTLFYRDNTMMLLGDAKKMTEEIVKAL
;
A
#
# COMPACT_ATOMS: atom_id res chain seq x y z
N MET A 1 17.06 27.48 -21.49
CA MET A 1 16.80 26.41 -22.49
C MET A 1 15.60 26.78 -23.34
N SER A 2 15.50 26.36 -24.63
CA SER A 2 14.30 26.71 -25.40
C SER A 2 13.08 25.90 -24.89
N PRO A 3 11.84 26.45 -24.94
CA PRO A 3 10.64 25.74 -24.51
C PRO A 3 10.42 24.40 -25.24
N ASN A 4 10.73 24.37 -26.55
CA ASN A 4 10.59 23.15 -27.35
C ASN A 4 11.59 22.06 -26.94
N THR A 5 12.83 22.45 -26.60
CA THR A 5 13.85 21.49 -26.11
C THR A 5 13.46 20.97 -24.72
N ALA A 6 12.96 21.84 -23.85
CA ALA A 6 12.46 21.40 -22.52
C ALA A 6 11.29 20.44 -22.67
N GLY A 7 10.31 20.76 -23.53
CA GLY A 7 9.18 19.88 -23.79
C GLY A 7 9.57 18.51 -24.35
N LEU A 8 10.54 18.46 -25.28
CA LEU A 8 11.05 17.19 -25.81
C LEU A 8 11.73 16.34 -24.74
N LEU A 9 12.55 16.94 -23.89
CA LEU A 9 13.24 16.23 -22.81
C LEU A 9 12.28 15.78 -21.72
N TYR A 10 11.23 16.55 -21.41
CA TYR A 10 10.15 16.11 -20.52
C TYR A 10 9.36 14.95 -21.13
N LEU A 11 9.13 14.94 -22.45
CA LEU A 11 8.51 13.81 -23.12
C LEU A 11 9.38 12.55 -22.97
N VAL A 12 10.70 12.67 -23.19
CA VAL A 12 11.63 11.54 -22.97
C VAL A 12 11.56 11.04 -21.53
N SER A 13 11.57 11.94 -20.54
CA SER A 13 11.42 11.59 -19.14
C SER A 13 10.08 10.87 -18.88
N GLY A 14 8.98 11.36 -19.42
CA GLY A 14 7.65 10.73 -19.31
C GLY A 14 7.62 9.31 -19.92
N VAL A 15 8.21 9.12 -21.09
CA VAL A 15 8.35 7.79 -21.71
C VAL A 15 9.17 6.86 -20.83
N LEU A 16 10.27 7.33 -20.24
CA LEU A 16 11.07 6.53 -19.33
C LEU A 16 10.29 6.12 -18.07
N PHE A 17 9.43 6.98 -17.54
CA PHE A 17 8.54 6.64 -16.42
C PHE A 17 7.51 5.58 -16.80
N ILE A 18 6.90 5.66 -17.98
CA ILE A 18 5.97 4.63 -18.47
C ILE A 18 6.70 3.29 -18.63
N LEU A 19 7.88 3.29 -19.21
CA LEU A 19 8.71 2.10 -19.35
C LEU A 19 9.19 1.55 -17.99
N ALA A 20 9.45 2.43 -17.04
CA ALA A 20 9.77 2.04 -15.66
C ALA A 20 8.61 1.29 -15.02
N LEU A 21 7.38 1.80 -15.10
CA LEU A 21 6.19 1.12 -14.57
C LEU A 21 6.00 -0.25 -15.24
N ARG A 22 6.16 -0.33 -16.55
CA ARG A 22 6.11 -1.60 -17.27
C ARG A 22 7.22 -2.55 -16.82
N GLY A 23 8.44 -2.07 -16.63
CA GLY A 23 9.56 -2.87 -16.15
C GLY A 23 9.37 -3.37 -14.72
N LEU A 24 8.73 -2.58 -13.87
CA LEU A 24 8.44 -2.95 -12.47
C LEU A 24 7.28 -3.95 -12.33
N SER A 25 6.50 -4.20 -13.38
CA SER A 25 5.40 -5.18 -13.35
C SER A 25 5.87 -6.63 -13.36
N SER A 26 7.14 -6.89 -13.67
CA SER A 26 7.72 -8.24 -13.65
C SER A 26 9.06 -8.22 -12.88
N PRO A 27 9.27 -9.18 -12.00
CA PRO A 27 10.52 -9.30 -11.25
C PRO A 27 11.76 -9.44 -12.11
N ALA A 28 11.66 -10.13 -13.24
CA ALA A 28 12.77 -10.30 -14.18
C ALA A 28 13.27 -8.97 -14.78
N THR A 29 12.36 -7.98 -14.93
CA THR A 29 12.65 -6.67 -15.52
C THR A 29 12.68 -5.54 -14.49
N SER A 30 12.42 -5.82 -13.21
CA SER A 30 12.27 -4.79 -12.15
C SER A 30 13.51 -3.92 -11.96
N ARG A 31 14.71 -4.49 -12.03
CA ARG A 31 15.96 -3.73 -11.95
C ARG A 31 16.13 -2.75 -13.12
N GLN A 32 15.78 -3.18 -14.32
CA GLN A 32 15.80 -2.32 -15.51
C GLN A 32 14.75 -1.22 -15.40
N GLY A 33 13.53 -1.56 -14.96
CA GLY A 33 12.47 -0.59 -14.70
C GLY A 33 12.89 0.48 -13.69
N ASN A 34 13.51 0.08 -12.58
CA ASN A 34 14.02 1.02 -11.59
C ASN A 34 15.11 1.96 -12.17
N PHE A 35 16.02 1.43 -12.98
CA PHE A 35 17.05 2.25 -13.64
C PHE A 35 16.44 3.27 -14.61
N LEU A 36 15.43 2.86 -15.39
CA LEU A 36 14.70 3.76 -16.28
C LEU A 36 13.99 4.88 -15.51
N GLY A 37 13.35 4.55 -14.37
CA GLY A 37 12.71 5.53 -13.50
C GLY A 37 13.70 6.54 -12.91
N MET A 38 14.84 6.06 -12.43
CA MET A 38 15.92 6.93 -11.92
C MET A 38 16.46 7.86 -13.00
N THR A 39 16.66 7.35 -14.20
CA THR A 39 17.15 8.12 -15.36
C THR A 39 16.11 9.18 -15.77
N GLY A 40 14.83 8.81 -15.85
CA GLY A 40 13.74 9.74 -16.14
C GLY A 40 13.66 10.88 -15.12
N MET A 41 13.80 10.56 -13.81
CA MET A 41 13.81 11.57 -12.75
C MET A 41 15.03 12.50 -12.86
N ALA A 42 16.22 11.96 -13.12
CA ALA A 42 17.42 12.77 -13.26
C ALA A 42 17.27 13.75 -14.44
N ILE A 43 16.74 13.30 -15.58
CA ILE A 43 16.43 14.17 -16.73
C ILE A 43 15.43 15.25 -16.34
N ALA A 44 14.33 14.90 -15.66
CA ALA A 44 13.30 15.86 -15.26
C ALA A 44 13.86 16.97 -14.35
N ILE A 45 14.68 16.60 -13.35
CA ILE A 45 15.31 17.55 -12.43
C ILE A 45 16.26 18.49 -13.19
N VAL A 46 17.14 17.93 -14.02
CA VAL A 46 18.12 18.73 -14.78
C VAL A 46 17.41 19.68 -15.74
N VAL A 47 16.39 19.19 -16.44
CA VAL A 47 15.61 20.01 -17.38
C VAL A 47 14.86 21.13 -16.66
N THR A 48 14.25 20.83 -15.49
CA THR A 48 13.55 21.85 -14.70
C THR A 48 14.49 22.96 -14.23
N LEU A 49 15.66 22.61 -13.69
CA LEU A 49 16.67 23.59 -13.27
C LEU A 49 17.29 24.36 -14.43
N ALA A 50 17.41 23.76 -15.61
CA ALA A 50 17.91 24.42 -16.81
C ALA A 50 16.85 25.31 -17.49
N ALA A 51 15.57 24.95 -17.39
CA ALA A 51 14.47 25.75 -17.93
C ALA A 51 14.15 26.96 -17.04
N HIS A 52 14.17 26.77 -15.74
CA HIS A 52 13.87 27.78 -14.71
C HIS A 52 15.02 27.86 -13.69
N PRO A 53 16.18 28.43 -14.10
CA PRO A 53 17.33 28.49 -13.21
C PRO A 53 17.02 29.45 -12.03
N PRO A 54 17.41 29.04 -10.79
CA PRO A 54 17.29 29.93 -9.64
C PRO A 54 17.97 31.28 -9.86
N ALA A 55 17.29 32.37 -9.49
CA ALA A 55 17.70 33.75 -9.83
C ALA A 55 18.94 34.23 -9.05
N SER A 56 19.28 33.61 -7.90
CA SER A 56 20.38 34.05 -7.05
C SER A 56 21.24 32.88 -6.59
N PHE A 57 22.47 33.19 -6.17
CA PHE A 57 23.38 32.23 -5.55
C PHE A 57 22.74 31.59 -4.30
N PHE A 58 22.02 32.38 -3.50
CA PHE A 58 21.34 31.87 -2.31
C PHE A 58 20.23 30.88 -2.66
N SER A 59 19.47 31.15 -3.73
CA SER A 59 18.44 30.22 -4.21
C SER A 59 19.06 28.89 -4.71
N TRP A 60 20.20 28.95 -5.41
CA TRP A 60 20.94 27.75 -5.79
C TRP A 60 21.42 26.95 -4.57
N LEU A 61 21.93 27.66 -3.54
CA LEU A 61 22.36 27.01 -2.29
C LEU A 61 21.19 26.31 -1.60
N LEU A 62 20.02 26.92 -1.52
CA LEU A 62 18.80 26.30 -0.96
C LEU A 62 18.36 25.05 -1.73
N VAL A 63 18.38 25.09 -3.06
CA VAL A 63 18.06 23.93 -3.90
C VAL A 63 19.05 22.77 -3.65
N ILE A 64 20.36 23.05 -3.65
CA ILE A 64 21.39 22.03 -3.40
C ILE A 64 21.26 21.44 -2.00
N ILE A 65 21.03 22.29 -0.98
CA ILE A 65 20.83 21.83 0.39
C ILE A 65 19.58 20.97 0.48
N GLY A 66 18.47 21.40 -0.13
CA GLY A 66 17.20 20.65 -0.14
C GLY A 66 17.36 19.27 -0.79
N ILE A 67 17.99 19.20 -1.97
CA ILE A 67 18.29 17.93 -2.65
C ILE A 67 19.25 17.08 -1.81
N GLY A 68 20.29 17.69 -1.22
CA GLY A 68 21.27 17.00 -0.40
C GLY A 68 20.66 16.38 0.87
N ILE A 69 19.84 17.14 1.59
CA ILE A 69 19.15 16.65 2.81
C ILE A 69 18.10 15.61 2.44
N GLY A 70 17.20 15.93 1.50
CA GLY A 70 16.12 15.02 1.11
C GLY A 70 16.64 13.74 0.45
N GLY A 71 17.57 13.86 -0.50
CA GLY A 71 18.20 12.72 -1.17
C GLY A 71 19.06 11.89 -0.23
N GLY A 72 19.86 12.53 0.64
CA GLY A 72 20.67 11.86 1.65
C GLY A 72 19.82 11.09 2.67
N ALA A 73 18.81 11.74 3.25
CA ALA A 73 17.88 11.08 4.17
C ALA A 73 17.14 9.93 3.48
N GLY A 74 16.62 10.15 2.27
CA GLY A 74 15.93 9.12 1.49
C GLY A 74 16.82 7.92 1.17
N ALA A 75 18.06 8.15 0.75
CA ALA A 75 19.03 7.09 0.46
C ALA A 75 19.39 6.26 1.69
N VAL A 76 19.56 6.91 2.87
CA VAL A 76 19.84 6.21 4.13
C VAL A 76 18.64 5.37 4.56
N ILE A 77 17.43 5.94 4.52
CA ILE A 77 16.20 5.26 4.90
C ILE A 77 15.96 4.05 3.98
N ALA A 78 16.05 4.24 2.65
CA ALA A 78 15.84 3.17 1.68
C ALA A 78 16.79 1.98 1.83
N ARG A 79 17.99 2.19 2.35
CA ARG A 79 18.97 1.13 2.61
C ARG A 79 18.83 0.44 3.95
N ARG A 80 18.18 1.08 4.93
CA ARG A 80 18.13 0.61 6.33
C ARG A 80 16.77 0.06 6.74
N VAL A 81 15.70 0.48 6.07
CA VAL A 81 14.36 0.04 6.42
C VAL A 81 14.16 -1.40 5.96
N PRO A 82 13.75 -2.31 6.86
CA PRO A 82 13.43 -3.69 6.48
C PRO A 82 12.20 -3.73 5.57
N MET A 83 12.14 -4.71 4.68
CA MET A 83 11.03 -4.87 3.73
C MET A 83 9.68 -5.06 4.43
N THR A 84 9.67 -5.58 5.64
CA THR A 84 8.48 -5.73 6.48
C THR A 84 7.84 -4.40 6.87
N SER A 85 8.61 -3.29 6.93
CA SER A 85 8.15 -1.94 7.22
C SER A 85 7.89 -1.08 5.97
N MET A 86 7.91 -1.67 4.77
CA MET A 86 7.63 -0.96 3.52
C MET A 86 6.27 -0.26 3.49
N PRO A 87 5.16 -0.86 3.99
CA PRO A 87 3.87 -0.18 3.99
C PRO A 87 3.88 1.13 4.79
N GLU A 88 4.55 1.12 5.93
CA GLU A 88 4.72 2.30 6.78
C GLU A 88 5.55 3.38 6.09
N LEU A 89 6.67 2.98 5.49
CA LEU A 89 7.55 3.87 4.76
C LEU A 89 6.85 4.54 3.57
N VAL A 90 6.09 3.76 2.80
CA VAL A 90 5.30 4.27 1.67
C VAL A 90 4.28 5.30 2.14
N ALA A 91 3.55 5.04 3.23
CA ALA A 91 2.64 6.00 3.82
C ALA A 91 3.36 7.29 4.26
N ALA A 92 4.53 7.16 4.91
CA ALA A 92 5.33 8.32 5.30
C ALA A 92 5.77 9.17 4.09
N PHE A 93 6.19 8.54 3.00
CA PHE A 93 6.57 9.27 1.78
C PHE A 93 5.38 9.98 1.12
N HIS A 94 4.20 9.35 1.08
CA HIS A 94 2.99 10.03 0.58
C HIS A 94 2.64 11.27 1.41
N SER A 95 2.88 11.25 2.73
CA SER A 95 2.68 12.45 3.54
C SER A 95 3.63 13.58 3.13
N LEU A 96 4.92 13.29 2.90
CA LEU A 96 5.88 14.29 2.46
C LEU A 96 5.55 14.87 1.07
N VAL A 97 5.08 14.04 0.14
CA VAL A 97 4.61 14.49 -1.18
C VAL A 97 3.40 15.42 -1.03
N GLY A 98 2.43 15.06 -0.18
CA GLY A 98 1.28 15.91 0.12
C GLY A 98 1.68 17.26 0.72
N LEU A 99 2.64 17.27 1.67
CA LEU A 99 3.17 18.50 2.25
C LEU A 99 3.91 19.34 1.20
N ALA A 100 4.71 18.72 0.33
CA ALA A 100 5.39 19.43 -0.76
C ALA A 100 4.38 20.12 -1.67
N ALA A 101 3.24 19.47 -1.97
CA ALA A 101 2.15 20.07 -2.74
C ALA A 101 1.61 21.35 -2.09
N VAL A 102 1.35 21.32 -0.79
CA VAL A 102 0.88 22.47 -0.02
C VAL A 102 1.91 23.61 -0.07
N LEU A 103 3.19 23.31 0.13
CA LEU A 103 4.26 24.31 0.17
C LEU A 103 4.51 24.95 -1.21
N VAL A 104 4.45 24.16 -2.29
CA VAL A 104 4.59 24.71 -3.66
C VAL A 104 3.39 25.59 -4.01
N ALA A 105 2.17 25.18 -3.68
CA ALA A 105 0.98 26.01 -3.88
C ALA A 105 1.07 27.33 -3.06
N ALA A 106 1.54 27.27 -1.81
CA ALA A 106 1.80 28.45 -1.02
C ALA A 106 2.86 29.36 -1.68
N GLY A 107 3.99 28.77 -2.13
CA GLY A 107 5.02 29.53 -2.85
C GLY A 107 4.48 30.23 -4.09
N ALA A 108 3.65 29.55 -4.88
CA ALA A 108 3.01 30.13 -6.06
C ALA A 108 2.05 31.28 -5.71
N LEU A 109 1.31 31.16 -4.62
CA LEU A 109 0.42 32.25 -4.15
C LEU A 109 1.19 33.49 -3.70
N TYR A 110 2.31 33.28 -2.97
CA TYR A 110 3.12 34.41 -2.44
C TYR A 110 4.03 35.05 -3.48
N ALA A 111 4.38 34.33 -4.55
CA ALA A 111 5.27 34.83 -5.60
C ALA A 111 4.75 34.45 -7.00
N PRO A 112 3.52 34.86 -7.40
CA PRO A 112 2.88 34.41 -8.64
C PRO A 112 3.68 34.80 -9.90
N ALA A 113 4.37 35.92 -9.88
CA ALA A 113 5.23 36.37 -10.99
C ALA A 113 6.41 35.39 -11.24
N ALA A 114 6.91 34.71 -10.20
CA ALA A 114 7.99 33.74 -10.34
C ALA A 114 7.53 32.43 -11.01
N PHE A 115 6.23 32.20 -11.04
CA PHE A 115 5.60 31.02 -11.65
C PHE A 115 4.88 31.32 -12.95
N ASP A 116 4.97 32.58 -13.44
CA ASP A 116 4.32 33.06 -14.66
C ASP A 116 2.79 32.85 -14.66
N ILE A 117 2.17 32.97 -13.48
CA ILE A 117 0.71 32.78 -13.28
C ILE A 117 -0.04 34.07 -13.03
N GLY A 118 0.63 35.23 -13.13
CA GLY A 118 0.07 36.54 -12.91
C GLY A 118 0.87 37.38 -11.90
N MET A 119 0.23 38.39 -11.34
CA MET A 119 0.79 39.29 -10.31
C MET A 119 -0.04 39.16 -9.02
N PRO A 120 0.51 39.56 -7.84
CA PRO A 120 -0.28 39.59 -6.62
C PRO A 120 -1.53 40.45 -6.78
N GLY A 121 -2.72 39.87 -6.56
CA GLY A 121 -4.02 40.51 -6.74
C GLY A 121 -4.59 40.42 -8.17
N ASP A 122 -3.86 39.81 -9.11
CA ASP A 122 -4.31 39.53 -10.48
C ASP A 122 -3.71 38.21 -11.00
N ILE A 123 -3.96 37.13 -10.25
CA ILE A 123 -3.56 35.78 -10.63
C ILE A 123 -4.59 35.20 -11.60
N HIS A 124 -4.13 34.47 -12.60
CA HIS A 124 -5.02 33.83 -13.55
C HIS A 124 -5.99 32.87 -12.83
N LYS A 125 -7.29 32.99 -13.11
CA LYS A 125 -8.34 32.19 -12.44
C LYS A 125 -8.16 30.69 -12.61
N ALA A 126 -7.65 30.24 -13.76
CA ALA A 126 -7.31 28.83 -13.97
C ALA A 126 -6.26 28.37 -12.96
N SER A 127 -5.19 29.14 -12.81
CA SER A 127 -4.09 28.83 -11.86
C SER A 127 -4.56 28.84 -10.40
N LEU A 128 -5.50 29.74 -10.03
CA LEU A 128 -6.12 29.74 -8.70
C LEU A 128 -6.94 28.46 -8.43
N VAL A 129 -7.66 27.95 -9.44
CA VAL A 129 -8.40 26.69 -9.34
C VAL A 129 -7.43 25.53 -9.22
N GLU A 130 -6.43 25.46 -10.08
CA GLU A 130 -5.39 24.41 -10.08
C GLU A 130 -4.65 24.38 -8.74
N MET A 131 -4.23 25.53 -8.25
CA MET A 131 -3.58 25.70 -6.95
C MET A 131 -4.48 25.25 -5.80
N SER A 132 -5.76 25.64 -5.81
CA SER A 132 -6.70 25.24 -4.75
C SER A 132 -6.98 23.74 -4.74
N LEU A 133 -7.08 23.11 -5.89
CA LEU A 133 -7.19 21.65 -5.99
C LEU A 133 -5.89 20.96 -5.54
N GLY A 134 -4.74 21.46 -5.98
CA GLY A 134 -3.43 20.94 -5.58
C GLY A 134 -3.21 21.01 -4.07
N VAL A 135 -3.53 22.15 -3.43
CA VAL A 135 -3.39 22.29 -1.98
C VAL A 135 -4.40 21.45 -1.21
N ALA A 136 -5.65 21.38 -1.67
CA ALA A 136 -6.66 20.57 -0.99
C ALA A 136 -6.32 19.09 -1.02
N ILE A 137 -6.00 18.53 -2.19
CA ILE A 137 -5.60 17.13 -2.34
C ILE A 137 -4.29 16.86 -1.59
N GLY A 138 -3.30 17.75 -1.69
CA GLY A 138 -2.03 17.63 -0.99
C GLY A 138 -2.18 17.63 0.53
N ALA A 139 -3.01 18.51 1.08
CA ALA A 139 -3.29 18.59 2.50
C ALA A 139 -4.01 17.33 3.03
N ILE A 140 -5.02 16.85 2.30
CA ILE A 140 -5.71 15.58 2.62
C ILE A 140 -4.71 14.42 2.60
N THR A 141 -3.86 14.36 1.58
CA THR A 141 -2.83 13.33 1.45
C THR A 141 -1.85 13.38 2.62
N PHE A 142 -1.38 14.56 3.00
CA PHE A 142 -0.44 14.74 4.10
C PHE A 142 -0.97 14.15 5.41
N THR A 143 -2.10 14.66 5.88
CA THR A 143 -2.64 14.23 7.18
C THR A 143 -3.21 12.83 7.15
N GLY A 144 -3.87 12.45 6.06
CA GLY A 144 -4.38 11.08 5.88
C GLY A 144 -3.26 10.04 5.90
N SER A 145 -2.13 10.34 5.26
CA SER A 145 -0.96 9.45 5.24
C SER A 145 -0.27 9.37 6.60
N ILE A 146 -0.26 10.45 7.39
CA ILE A 146 0.22 10.39 8.78
C ILE A 146 -0.65 9.43 9.61
N ILE A 147 -1.98 9.52 9.51
CA ILE A 147 -2.87 8.59 10.23
C ILE A 147 -2.66 7.15 9.77
N ALA A 148 -2.54 6.92 8.46
CA ALA A 148 -2.24 5.59 7.93
C ALA A 148 -0.90 5.06 8.46
N PHE A 149 0.16 5.87 8.44
CA PHE A 149 1.46 5.52 9.03
C PHE A 149 1.35 5.14 10.51
N LEU A 150 0.64 5.94 11.32
CA LEU A 150 0.47 5.68 12.76
C LEU A 150 -0.29 4.37 13.02
N LYS A 151 -1.30 4.05 12.21
CA LYS A 151 -2.04 2.79 12.31
C LYS A 151 -1.20 1.59 11.88
N LEU A 152 -0.44 1.70 10.79
CA LEU A 152 0.41 0.63 10.26
C LEU A 152 1.58 0.32 11.20
N SER A 153 2.21 1.36 11.76
CA SER A 153 3.30 1.22 12.71
C SER A 153 2.86 0.82 14.13
N ALA A 154 1.58 0.48 14.31
CA ALA A 154 0.99 0.13 15.59
C ALA A 154 1.14 1.20 16.70
N ARG A 155 1.48 2.45 16.32
CA ARG A 155 1.50 3.61 17.24
C ARG A 155 0.10 4.15 17.53
N MET A 156 -0.87 3.81 16.69
CA MET A 156 -2.29 4.07 16.83
C MET A 156 -3.04 2.76 16.64
N SER A 157 -4.17 2.58 17.34
CA SER A 157 -5.01 1.39 17.17
C SER A 157 -5.42 1.19 15.71
N GLY A 158 -5.25 -0.04 15.20
CA GLY A 158 -5.75 -0.42 13.88
C GLY A 158 -7.27 -0.54 13.81
N ALA A 159 -7.97 -0.52 14.94
CA ALA A 159 -9.43 -0.54 14.97
C ALA A 159 -10.02 0.77 14.39
N PRO A 160 -11.21 0.70 13.77
CA PRO A 160 -11.94 1.89 13.34
C PRO A 160 -12.30 2.77 14.53
N ILE A 161 -11.97 4.06 14.47
CA ILE A 161 -12.42 5.03 15.48
C ILE A 161 -13.62 5.78 14.89
N LEU A 162 -14.80 5.45 15.36
CA LEU A 162 -16.06 5.95 14.82
C LEU A 162 -16.52 7.19 15.61
N LEU A 163 -16.56 8.33 14.91
CA LEU A 163 -17.15 9.55 15.47
C LEU A 163 -18.67 9.55 15.23
N PRO A 164 -19.46 10.04 16.19
CA PRO A 164 -20.90 10.24 15.98
C PRO A 164 -21.12 11.22 14.81
N LEU A 165 -22.13 10.96 14.00
CA LEU A 165 -22.49 11.77 12.83
C LEU A 165 -21.36 11.98 11.79
N ARG A 166 -20.35 11.10 11.76
CA ARG A 166 -19.15 11.22 10.90
C ARG A 166 -19.45 11.54 9.43
N HIS A 167 -20.47 10.91 8.85
CA HIS A 167 -20.83 11.14 7.44
C HIS A 167 -21.36 12.55 7.22
N VAL A 168 -22.14 13.08 8.19
CA VAL A 168 -22.65 14.46 8.12
C VAL A 168 -21.49 15.46 8.27
N ILE A 169 -20.58 15.20 9.22
CA ILE A 169 -19.39 16.03 9.46
C ILE A 169 -18.50 16.05 8.21
N ASN A 170 -18.21 14.88 7.64
CA ASN A 170 -17.38 14.78 6.43
C ASN A 170 -18.04 15.47 5.23
N LEU A 171 -19.35 15.30 5.05
CA LEU A 171 -20.09 15.98 3.98
C LEU A 171 -20.08 17.50 4.18
N ALA A 172 -20.37 17.97 5.38
CA ALA A 172 -20.35 19.39 5.69
C ALA A 172 -18.96 20.02 5.46
N LEU A 173 -17.89 19.31 5.86
CA LEU A 173 -16.53 19.76 5.65
C LEU A 173 -16.14 19.72 4.17
N ALA A 174 -16.55 18.71 3.41
CA ALA A 174 -16.33 18.66 1.97
C ALA A 174 -17.03 19.83 1.25
N VAL A 175 -18.30 20.12 1.60
CA VAL A 175 -19.02 21.28 1.07
C VAL A 175 -18.32 22.59 1.47
N ALA A 176 -17.88 22.70 2.72
CA ALA A 176 -17.13 23.89 3.19
C ALA A 176 -15.83 24.10 2.39
N ILE A 177 -15.07 23.02 2.11
CA ILE A 177 -13.86 23.07 1.26
C ILE A 177 -14.21 23.64 -0.11
N VAL A 178 -15.27 23.13 -0.76
CA VAL A 178 -15.70 23.64 -2.08
C VAL A 178 -16.08 25.12 -2.01
N LEU A 179 -16.81 25.54 -0.99
CA LEU A 179 -17.19 26.95 -0.83
C LEU A 179 -15.96 27.85 -0.57
N ILE A 180 -15.00 27.39 0.21
CA ILE A 180 -13.74 28.12 0.45
C ILE A 180 -12.91 28.20 -0.84
N ILE A 181 -12.86 27.15 -1.68
CA ILE A 181 -12.23 27.20 -3.00
C ILE A 181 -12.87 28.31 -3.85
N VAL A 182 -14.20 28.34 -3.94
CA VAL A 182 -14.92 29.38 -4.70
C VAL A 182 -14.62 30.77 -4.15
N TRP A 183 -14.59 30.92 -2.84
CA TRP A 183 -14.21 32.18 -2.19
C TRP A 183 -12.77 32.57 -2.52
N PHE A 184 -11.80 31.65 -2.38
CA PHE A 184 -10.40 31.88 -2.70
C PHE A 184 -10.19 32.30 -4.16
N VAL A 185 -10.79 31.59 -5.12
CA VAL A 185 -10.70 31.92 -6.56
C VAL A 185 -11.30 33.30 -6.90
N ARG A 186 -12.26 33.78 -6.10
CA ARG A 186 -12.86 35.12 -6.31
C ARG A 186 -12.11 36.25 -5.65
N SER A 187 -11.47 35.97 -4.50
CA SER A 187 -10.90 37.02 -3.64
C SER A 187 -9.37 37.05 -3.62
N GLU A 188 -8.71 35.98 -4.11
CA GLU A 188 -7.24 35.76 -3.99
C GLU A 188 -6.71 35.95 -2.56
N SER A 189 -7.58 35.69 -1.56
CA SER A 189 -7.29 35.97 -0.16
C SER A 189 -6.33 34.92 0.43
N TYR A 190 -5.21 35.36 0.98
CA TYR A 190 -4.29 34.52 1.77
C TYR A 190 -4.99 33.82 2.92
N PHE A 191 -5.95 34.50 3.57
CA PHE A 191 -6.72 33.90 4.64
C PHE A 191 -7.58 32.73 4.14
N ALA A 192 -8.25 32.89 2.99
CA ALA A 192 -9.04 31.83 2.38
C ALA A 192 -8.17 30.62 2.00
N PHE A 193 -6.96 30.84 1.49
CA PHE A 193 -5.99 29.79 1.18
C PHE A 193 -5.59 28.97 2.41
N TRP A 194 -5.21 29.63 3.50
CA TRP A 194 -4.83 28.91 4.71
C TRP A 194 -6.01 28.27 5.42
N LEU A 195 -7.20 28.87 5.36
CA LEU A 195 -8.43 28.24 5.85
C LEU A 195 -8.77 26.98 5.05
N LEU A 196 -8.63 27.03 3.71
CA LEU A 196 -8.75 25.86 2.84
C LEU A 196 -7.77 24.76 3.26
N THR A 197 -6.51 25.12 3.46
CA THR A 197 -5.45 24.19 3.86
C THR A 197 -5.78 23.52 5.19
N LEU A 198 -6.19 24.28 6.21
CA LEU A 198 -6.56 23.75 7.52
C LEU A 198 -7.81 22.86 7.46
N ALA A 199 -8.83 23.26 6.69
CA ALA A 199 -10.02 22.44 6.48
C ALA A 199 -9.67 21.12 5.77
N ALA A 200 -8.79 21.15 4.78
CA ALA A 200 -8.32 19.95 4.07
C ALA A 200 -7.44 19.05 4.97
N PHE A 201 -6.61 19.62 5.85
CA PHE A 201 -5.89 18.83 6.87
C PHE A 201 -6.86 18.12 7.81
N ALA A 202 -7.88 18.80 8.30
CA ALA A 202 -8.89 18.20 9.16
C ALA A 202 -9.66 17.08 8.42
N PHE A 203 -10.02 17.33 7.17
CA PHE A 203 -10.71 16.34 6.34
C PHE A 203 -9.87 15.08 6.12
N GLY A 204 -8.56 15.21 5.84
CA GLY A 204 -7.65 14.08 5.69
C GLY A 204 -7.58 13.19 6.93
N VAL A 205 -7.58 13.79 8.13
CA VAL A 205 -7.65 13.02 9.39
C VAL A 205 -8.99 12.31 9.50
N LEU A 206 -10.10 13.02 9.29
CA LEU A 206 -11.45 12.51 9.52
C LEU A 206 -11.86 11.37 8.59
N ILE A 207 -11.34 11.33 7.36
CA ILE A 207 -11.64 10.24 6.42
C ILE A 207 -10.86 8.97 6.69
N ILE A 208 -9.64 9.06 7.24
CA ILE A 208 -8.77 7.87 7.45
C ILE A 208 -8.93 7.26 8.85
N VAL A 209 -9.22 8.07 9.87
CA VAL A 209 -9.40 7.59 11.26
C VAL A 209 -10.45 6.47 11.39
N PRO A 210 -11.64 6.53 10.72
CA PRO A 210 -12.66 5.49 10.83
C PRO A 210 -12.40 4.23 10.00
N ILE A 211 -11.31 4.19 9.21
CA ILE A 211 -11.00 3.02 8.39
C ILE A 211 -10.22 2.00 9.24
N GLY A 212 -10.71 0.77 9.21
CA GLY A 212 -10.07 -0.35 9.90
C GLY A 212 -8.78 -0.80 9.21
N GLY A 213 -7.93 -1.46 9.97
CA GLY A 213 -6.66 -1.92 9.44
C GLY A 213 -6.78 -2.96 8.33
N ALA A 214 -7.84 -3.76 8.30
CA ALA A 214 -8.08 -4.72 7.21
C ALA A 214 -8.19 -4.02 5.83
N ASP A 215 -8.69 -2.79 5.81
CA ASP A 215 -8.83 -1.99 4.60
C ASP A 215 -7.58 -1.12 4.30
N MET A 216 -6.55 -1.13 5.17
CA MET A 216 -5.35 -0.30 5.01
C MET A 216 -4.60 -0.52 3.68
N PRO A 217 -4.49 -1.71 3.11
CA PRO A 217 -3.87 -1.87 1.80
C PRO A 217 -4.56 -1.03 0.71
N VAL A 218 -5.90 -0.97 0.72
CA VAL A 218 -6.67 -0.11 -0.20
C VAL A 218 -6.41 1.37 0.08
N VAL A 219 -6.37 1.74 1.37
CA VAL A 219 -6.10 3.13 1.79
C VAL A 219 -4.73 3.61 1.33
N ILE A 220 -3.68 2.81 1.47
CA ILE A 220 -2.34 3.16 0.99
C ILE A 220 -2.36 3.41 -0.51
N SER A 221 -3.03 2.55 -1.28
CA SER A 221 -3.14 2.71 -2.72
C SER A 221 -3.94 3.96 -3.10
N MET A 222 -4.99 4.30 -2.33
CA MET A 222 -5.74 5.55 -2.51
C MET A 222 -4.91 6.79 -2.18
N LEU A 223 -4.13 6.75 -1.10
CA LEU A 223 -3.22 7.85 -0.74
C LEU A 223 -2.12 8.03 -1.79
N ASN A 224 -1.65 6.93 -2.40
CA ASN A 224 -0.78 6.98 -3.57
C ASN A 224 -1.47 7.69 -4.75
N SER A 225 -2.74 7.35 -5.02
CA SER A 225 -3.53 8.04 -6.04
C SER A 225 -3.65 9.54 -5.75
N TYR A 226 -3.98 9.91 -4.51
CA TYR A 226 -4.10 11.32 -4.11
C TYR A 226 -2.77 12.06 -4.23
N SER A 227 -1.64 11.45 -3.86
CA SER A 227 -0.32 12.05 -4.05
C SER A 227 -0.01 12.29 -5.53
N GLY A 228 -0.40 11.37 -6.41
CA GLY A 228 -0.30 11.53 -7.86
C GLY A 228 -1.14 12.70 -8.38
N TRP A 229 -2.40 12.81 -7.97
CA TRP A 229 -3.26 13.93 -8.36
C TRP A 229 -2.77 15.27 -7.80
N ALA A 230 -2.23 15.29 -6.58
CA ALA A 230 -1.59 16.48 -6.02
C ALA A 230 -0.38 16.92 -6.85
N ALA A 231 0.47 15.97 -7.26
CA ALA A 231 1.61 16.26 -8.13
C ALA A 231 1.18 16.78 -9.51
N ALA A 232 0.12 16.23 -10.10
CA ALA A 232 -0.45 16.74 -11.35
C ALA A 232 -0.99 18.17 -11.20
N GLY A 233 -1.71 18.46 -10.11
CA GLY A 233 -2.21 19.80 -9.78
C GLY A 233 -1.09 20.85 -9.68
N ILE A 234 0.00 20.48 -8.98
CA ILE A 234 1.20 21.33 -8.94
C ILE A 234 1.81 21.48 -10.35
N GLY A 235 1.85 20.38 -11.11
CA GLY A 235 2.37 20.36 -12.47
C GLY A 235 1.65 21.36 -13.37
N PHE A 236 0.34 21.48 -13.25
CA PHE A 236 -0.46 22.52 -13.93
C PHE A 236 -0.04 23.94 -13.48
N THR A 237 -0.02 24.17 -12.17
CA THR A 237 0.38 25.46 -11.60
C THR A 237 1.79 25.90 -12.03
N LEU A 238 2.72 24.94 -12.15
CA LEU A 238 4.11 25.21 -12.55
C LEU A 238 4.33 25.18 -14.07
N GLY A 239 3.32 24.83 -14.89
CA GLY A 239 3.51 24.57 -16.32
C GLY A 239 4.46 23.41 -16.60
N ASN A 240 4.64 22.46 -15.67
CA ASN A 240 5.59 21.36 -15.78
C ASN A 240 4.92 20.08 -16.28
N SER A 241 5.06 19.81 -17.57
CA SER A 241 4.45 18.64 -18.21
C SER A 241 4.94 17.29 -17.67
N ALA A 242 6.18 17.19 -17.18
CA ALA A 242 6.68 15.98 -16.57
C ALA A 242 5.92 15.65 -15.26
N LEU A 243 5.64 16.65 -14.42
CA LEU A 243 4.83 16.49 -13.20
C LEU A 243 3.37 16.16 -13.54
N ILE A 244 2.80 16.77 -14.59
CA ILE A 244 1.43 16.46 -15.02
C ILE A 244 1.33 14.99 -15.46
N ILE A 245 2.23 14.55 -16.33
CA ILE A 245 2.23 13.18 -16.85
C ILE A 245 2.46 12.16 -15.74
N THR A 246 3.50 12.34 -14.93
CA THR A 246 3.82 11.40 -13.84
C THR A 246 2.75 11.40 -12.77
N GLY A 247 2.23 12.57 -12.42
CA GLY A 247 1.13 12.69 -11.46
C GLY A 247 -0.14 12.00 -11.95
N ALA A 248 -0.51 12.17 -13.21
CA ALA A 248 -1.66 11.51 -13.82
C ALA A 248 -1.48 9.98 -13.88
N LEU A 249 -0.28 9.48 -14.22
CA LEU A 249 0.04 8.05 -14.24
C LEU A 249 -0.07 7.44 -12.84
N VAL A 250 0.55 8.06 -11.84
CA VAL A 250 0.52 7.58 -10.44
C VAL A 250 -0.89 7.68 -9.87
N GLY A 251 -1.58 8.79 -10.13
CA GLY A 251 -2.97 9.00 -9.68
C GLY A 251 -3.92 7.94 -10.24
N SER A 252 -3.86 7.70 -11.54
CA SER A 252 -4.69 6.70 -12.20
C SER A 252 -4.35 5.27 -11.78
N SER A 253 -3.07 4.92 -11.72
CA SER A 253 -2.65 3.57 -11.32
C SER A 253 -3.04 3.25 -9.89
N GLY A 254 -2.89 4.20 -8.96
CA GLY A 254 -3.31 4.03 -7.56
C GLY A 254 -4.84 3.84 -7.43
N ALA A 255 -5.64 4.59 -8.20
CA ALA A 255 -7.10 4.43 -8.20
C ALA A 255 -7.53 3.07 -8.76
N ILE A 256 -6.95 2.65 -9.89
CA ILE A 256 -7.23 1.34 -10.50
C ILE A 256 -6.85 0.21 -9.54
N LEU A 257 -5.66 0.29 -8.93
CA LEU A 257 -5.20 -0.72 -8.00
C LEU A 257 -6.13 -0.81 -6.77
N SER A 258 -6.56 0.33 -6.22
CA SER A 258 -7.52 0.37 -5.11
C SER A 258 -8.84 -0.31 -5.48
N TYR A 259 -9.34 -0.08 -6.69
CA TYR A 259 -10.55 -0.71 -7.19
C TYR A 259 -10.40 -2.23 -7.34
N ILE A 260 -9.28 -2.69 -7.92
CA ILE A 260 -8.97 -4.13 -8.07
C ILE A 260 -8.88 -4.80 -6.69
N MET A 261 -8.21 -4.15 -5.73
CA MET A 261 -8.10 -4.67 -4.36
C MET A 261 -9.47 -4.76 -3.68
N CYS A 262 -10.33 -3.76 -3.85
CA CYS A 262 -11.70 -3.83 -3.32
C CYS A 262 -12.47 -5.01 -3.92
N LYS A 263 -12.31 -5.28 -5.22
CA LYS A 263 -12.86 -6.48 -5.86
C LYS A 263 -12.30 -7.77 -5.25
N GLY A 264 -10.98 -7.85 -5.07
CA GLY A 264 -10.33 -9.02 -4.46
C GLY A 264 -10.74 -9.25 -2.99
N MET A 265 -11.29 -8.23 -2.32
CA MET A 265 -11.84 -8.31 -0.97
C MET A 265 -13.36 -8.50 -0.96
N ASN A 266 -14.01 -8.54 -2.12
CA ASN A 266 -15.47 -8.48 -2.27
C ASN A 266 -16.10 -7.29 -1.50
N ARG A 267 -15.44 -6.14 -1.51
CA ARG A 267 -15.86 -4.93 -0.81
C ARG A 267 -16.22 -3.84 -1.81
N ASN A 268 -17.27 -3.08 -1.52
CA ASN A 268 -17.57 -1.91 -2.33
C ASN A 268 -16.53 -0.82 -2.10
N PHE A 269 -15.96 -0.28 -3.17
CA PHE A 269 -14.93 0.75 -3.14
C PHE A 269 -15.34 1.99 -2.31
N PHE A 270 -16.54 2.50 -2.53
CA PHE A 270 -17.03 3.65 -1.77
C PHE A 270 -17.27 3.32 -0.30
N ALA A 271 -17.69 2.08 0.00
CA ALA A 271 -17.84 1.64 1.38
C ALA A 271 -16.52 1.61 2.13
N VAL A 272 -15.44 1.18 1.48
CA VAL A 272 -14.08 1.19 2.07
C VAL A 272 -13.60 2.61 2.32
N ILE A 273 -13.72 3.52 1.34
CA ILE A 273 -13.27 4.91 1.46
C ILE A 273 -14.06 5.70 2.50
N LEU A 274 -15.38 5.51 2.58
CA LEU A 274 -16.22 6.17 3.56
C LEU A 274 -16.03 5.61 4.97
N GLY A 275 -15.37 4.46 5.09
CA GLY A 275 -14.99 3.86 6.37
C GLY A 275 -16.17 3.35 7.21
N GLY A 276 -15.83 2.66 8.29
CA GLY A 276 -16.80 2.26 9.32
C GLY A 276 -17.67 1.04 9.01
N PHE A 277 -17.37 0.30 7.98
CA PHE A 277 -17.91 -1.02 7.74
C PHE A 277 -16.95 -2.05 8.34
N GLY A 278 -17.43 -2.88 9.26
CA GLY A 278 -16.63 -3.82 10.06
C GLY A 278 -16.36 -3.36 11.51
N GLY A 279 -16.98 -2.25 11.96
CA GLY A 279 -16.80 -1.69 13.30
C GLY A 279 -17.65 -2.35 14.40
N GLU A 280 -18.60 -3.18 14.06
CA GLU A 280 -19.31 -4.07 14.99
C GLU A 280 -18.98 -5.51 14.67
N VAL A 281 -17.71 -5.87 14.74
CA VAL A 281 -17.40 -7.22 15.13
C VAL A 281 -17.66 -7.24 16.64
N ALA A 282 -18.77 -7.84 17.03
CA ALA A 282 -18.97 -8.30 18.38
C ALA A 282 -17.63 -8.89 18.84
N GLY A 283 -17.09 -8.38 19.96
CA GLY A 283 -15.93 -8.99 20.59
C GLY A 283 -16.14 -10.50 20.65
N PRO A 284 -15.10 -11.31 20.85
CA PRO A 284 -15.23 -12.76 20.79
C PRO A 284 -16.49 -13.12 21.53
N ALA A 285 -17.42 -13.78 20.82
CA ALA A 285 -18.68 -14.19 21.42
C ALA A 285 -18.28 -14.92 22.68
N ALA A 286 -18.61 -14.32 23.83
CA ALA A 286 -18.41 -14.96 25.12
C ALA A 286 -19.27 -16.21 25.09
N GLY A 287 -18.66 -17.35 24.73
CA GLY A 287 -19.37 -18.61 24.48
C GLY A 287 -18.94 -19.36 23.22
N ALA A 288 -17.83 -18.98 22.56
CA ALA A 288 -17.24 -19.84 21.55
C ALA A 288 -16.91 -21.18 22.23
N GLU A 289 -17.72 -22.19 21.97
CA GLU A 289 -17.41 -23.56 22.35
C GLU A 289 -15.95 -23.82 21.94
N GLN A 290 -15.11 -24.25 22.90
CA GLN A 290 -13.76 -24.67 22.61
C GLN A 290 -13.84 -25.95 21.77
N ARG A 291 -13.96 -25.77 20.46
CA ARG A 291 -13.89 -26.90 19.53
C ARG A 291 -12.48 -27.48 19.60
N PRO A 292 -12.34 -28.79 19.68
CA PRO A 292 -11.02 -29.41 19.70
C PRO A 292 -10.29 -29.13 18.38
N VAL A 293 -9.00 -28.78 18.49
CA VAL A 293 -8.09 -28.62 17.35
C VAL A 293 -7.02 -29.71 17.41
N LYS A 294 -6.57 -30.17 16.25
CA LYS A 294 -5.42 -31.08 16.19
C LYS A 294 -4.15 -30.23 16.29
N LEU A 295 -3.35 -30.50 17.31
CA LEU A 295 -2.04 -29.89 17.47
C LEU A 295 -0.98 -30.82 16.85
N GLY A 296 -0.02 -30.20 16.17
CA GLY A 296 1.16 -30.90 15.64
C GLY A 296 2.45 -30.26 16.12
N SER A 297 3.54 -30.98 16.00
CA SER A 297 4.90 -30.55 16.25
C SER A 297 5.65 -30.22 14.95
N ALA A 298 6.83 -29.60 15.08
CA ALA A 298 7.73 -29.40 13.95
C ALA A 298 8.18 -30.73 13.31
N ASP A 299 8.40 -31.74 14.13
CA ASP A 299 8.79 -33.10 13.67
C ASP A 299 7.66 -33.77 12.87
N ASP A 300 6.40 -33.64 13.32
CA ASP A 300 5.24 -34.15 12.59
C ASP A 300 5.12 -33.46 11.23
N ALA A 301 5.26 -32.12 11.21
CA ALA A 301 5.20 -31.33 10.00
C ALA A 301 6.33 -31.73 9.01
N ALA A 302 7.56 -31.84 9.48
CA ALA A 302 8.69 -32.26 8.67
C ALA A 302 8.48 -33.65 8.08
N PHE A 303 8.04 -34.60 8.89
CA PHE A 303 7.78 -35.96 8.45
C PHE A 303 6.71 -36.04 7.35
N ILE A 304 5.59 -35.35 7.54
CA ILE A 304 4.49 -35.34 6.55
C ILE A 304 4.92 -34.65 5.27
N MET A 305 5.58 -33.49 5.35
CA MET A 305 6.01 -32.73 4.16
C MET A 305 7.11 -33.47 3.38
N LYS A 306 8.04 -34.14 4.06
CA LYS A 306 9.10 -34.90 3.41
C LYS A 306 8.56 -36.08 2.60
N ASN A 307 7.43 -36.66 3.02
CA ASN A 307 6.78 -37.77 2.34
C ASN A 307 5.67 -37.33 1.37
N ALA A 308 5.47 -36.04 1.20
CA ALA A 308 4.51 -35.47 0.26
C ALA A 308 5.09 -35.44 -1.16
N SER A 309 4.23 -35.58 -2.16
CA SER A 309 4.61 -35.36 -3.57
C SER A 309 4.55 -33.84 -3.90
N LYS A 310 3.56 -33.14 -3.31
CA LYS A 310 3.32 -31.74 -3.59
C LYS A 310 2.93 -30.97 -2.33
N VAL A 311 3.65 -29.86 -2.09
CA VAL A 311 3.41 -28.91 -0.99
C VAL A 311 3.12 -27.53 -1.57
N ILE A 312 1.98 -26.94 -1.18
CA ILE A 312 1.64 -25.56 -1.54
C ILE A 312 1.77 -24.68 -0.28
N ILE A 313 2.66 -23.70 -0.33
CA ILE A 313 2.93 -22.77 0.75
C ILE A 313 2.05 -21.52 0.57
N VAL A 314 1.36 -21.11 1.64
CA VAL A 314 0.48 -19.94 1.65
C VAL A 314 1.03 -18.92 2.63
N PRO A 315 1.85 -17.96 2.17
CA PRO A 315 2.40 -16.93 3.04
C PRO A 315 1.39 -15.83 3.32
N GLY A 316 1.45 -15.27 4.52
CA GLY A 316 0.64 -14.12 4.92
C GLY A 316 1.41 -13.15 5.82
N TYR A 317 0.71 -12.14 6.33
CA TYR A 317 1.32 -11.07 7.10
C TYR A 317 2.08 -11.54 8.35
N GLY A 318 1.62 -12.62 8.99
CA GLY A 318 2.32 -13.18 10.15
C GLY A 318 3.72 -13.71 9.83
N MET A 319 3.97 -14.18 8.61
CA MET A 319 5.31 -14.52 8.11
C MET A 319 6.20 -13.27 8.07
N ALA A 320 5.67 -12.15 7.57
CA ALA A 320 6.38 -10.87 7.52
C ALA A 320 6.77 -10.38 8.93
N VAL A 321 5.82 -10.40 9.87
CA VAL A 321 6.05 -9.97 11.26
C VAL A 321 7.11 -10.80 11.95
N ALA A 322 7.11 -12.11 11.73
CA ALA A 322 8.10 -13.01 12.27
C ALA A 322 9.43 -13.00 11.51
N GLN A 323 9.50 -12.32 10.36
CA GLN A 323 10.66 -12.36 9.45
C GLN A 323 11.07 -13.80 9.08
N ALA A 324 10.08 -14.63 8.78
CA ALA A 324 10.26 -16.06 8.52
C ALA A 324 10.57 -16.40 7.06
N GLN A 325 10.58 -15.42 6.14
CA GLN A 325 10.73 -15.62 4.70
C GLN A 325 12.01 -16.38 4.32
N HIS A 326 13.12 -16.15 5.01
CA HIS A 326 14.39 -16.82 4.73
C HIS A 326 14.37 -18.28 5.21
N ALA A 327 13.86 -18.54 6.42
CA ALA A 327 13.70 -19.91 6.93
C ALA A 327 12.69 -20.70 6.08
N LEU A 328 11.63 -20.04 5.60
CA LEU A 328 10.66 -20.64 4.70
C LEU A 328 11.29 -21.04 3.37
N ARG A 329 12.16 -20.19 2.81
CA ARG A 329 12.93 -20.52 1.62
C ARG A 329 13.84 -21.73 1.83
N GLU A 330 14.57 -21.77 2.94
CA GLU A 330 15.45 -22.88 3.27
C GLU A 330 14.66 -24.20 3.43
N MET A 331 13.49 -24.16 4.06
CA MET A 331 12.57 -25.30 4.17
C MET A 331 12.15 -25.81 2.77
N ALA A 332 11.74 -24.88 1.89
CA ALA A 332 11.32 -25.24 0.54
C ALA A 332 12.47 -25.87 -0.27
N ASP A 333 13.69 -25.34 -0.15
CA ASP A 333 14.86 -25.88 -0.85
C ASP A 333 15.22 -27.28 -0.37
N LYS A 334 15.12 -27.56 0.95
CA LYS A 334 15.31 -28.91 1.49
C LYS A 334 14.25 -29.89 0.99
N LEU A 335 12.97 -29.48 0.97
CA LEU A 335 11.89 -30.30 0.45
C LEU A 335 12.09 -30.62 -1.04
N LYS A 336 12.49 -29.63 -1.84
CA LYS A 336 12.81 -29.88 -3.26
C LYS A 336 13.99 -30.83 -3.46
N ALA A 337 15.00 -30.75 -2.59
CA ALA A 337 16.13 -31.69 -2.60
C ALA A 337 15.71 -33.14 -2.32
N GLU A 338 14.64 -33.35 -1.55
CA GLU A 338 14.02 -34.66 -1.29
C GLU A 338 13.02 -35.09 -2.40
N GLY A 339 12.87 -34.27 -3.47
CA GLY A 339 12.01 -34.57 -4.61
C GLY A 339 10.56 -34.07 -4.49
N VAL A 340 10.24 -33.27 -3.51
CA VAL A 340 8.90 -32.67 -3.30
C VAL A 340 8.69 -31.50 -4.22
N GLU A 341 7.57 -31.46 -4.94
CA GLU A 341 7.15 -30.26 -5.68
C GLU A 341 6.67 -29.16 -4.70
N VAL A 342 7.31 -27.99 -4.70
CA VAL A 342 6.95 -26.89 -3.83
C VAL A 342 6.50 -25.68 -4.64
N LYS A 343 5.30 -25.16 -4.33
CA LYS A 343 4.74 -23.94 -4.93
C LYS A 343 4.33 -22.95 -3.84
N TYR A 344 4.29 -21.67 -4.18
CA TYR A 344 3.81 -20.60 -3.31
C TYR A 344 2.52 -20.03 -3.87
N ALA A 345 1.48 -19.96 -3.04
CA ALA A 345 0.18 -19.41 -3.41
C ALA A 345 0.00 -18.03 -2.77
N ILE A 346 -0.10 -17.00 -3.60
CA ILE A 346 -0.24 -15.62 -3.16
C ILE A 346 -1.70 -15.17 -3.27
N HIS A 347 -2.20 -14.58 -2.20
CA HIS A 347 -3.49 -13.90 -2.25
C HIS A 347 -3.26 -12.40 -2.49
N PRO A 348 -3.99 -11.73 -3.38
CA PRO A 348 -3.76 -10.33 -3.76
C PRO A 348 -3.88 -9.33 -2.60
N VAL A 349 -4.62 -9.67 -1.55
CA VAL A 349 -4.76 -8.82 -0.35
C VAL A 349 -4.05 -9.39 0.88
N ALA A 350 -3.21 -10.42 0.72
CA ALA A 350 -2.36 -10.89 1.80
C ALA A 350 -1.28 -9.84 2.13
N GLY A 351 -1.22 -9.42 3.38
CA GLY A 351 -0.26 -8.40 3.81
C GLY A 351 -0.88 -7.06 4.16
N ARG A 352 -0.08 -5.99 4.07
CA ARG A 352 -0.49 -4.60 4.39
C ARG A 352 -0.31 -3.63 3.24
N MET A 353 0.16 -4.09 2.09
CA MET A 353 0.26 -3.34 0.85
C MET A 353 0.11 -4.30 -0.34
N PRO A 354 -0.23 -3.81 -1.54
CA PRO A 354 -0.24 -4.63 -2.75
C PRO A 354 1.12 -5.31 -2.99
N GLY A 355 1.10 -6.60 -3.32
CA GLY A 355 2.32 -7.36 -3.59
C GLY A 355 3.24 -7.58 -2.39
N HIS A 356 2.76 -7.38 -1.15
CA HIS A 356 3.59 -7.49 0.05
C HIS A 356 4.28 -8.86 0.15
N MET A 357 3.57 -9.96 -0.12
CA MET A 357 4.15 -11.29 -0.06
C MET A 357 5.14 -11.52 -1.20
N ASN A 358 4.86 -11.04 -2.40
CA ASN A 358 5.77 -11.13 -3.55
C ASN A 358 7.12 -10.45 -3.25
N VAL A 359 7.10 -9.28 -2.62
CA VAL A 359 8.33 -8.55 -2.23
C VAL A 359 9.15 -9.35 -1.22
N LEU A 360 8.51 -9.95 -0.20
CA LEU A 360 9.21 -10.72 0.82
C LEU A 360 9.78 -12.04 0.28
N LEU A 361 9.05 -12.71 -0.62
CA LEU A 361 9.56 -13.91 -1.30
C LEU A 361 10.73 -13.55 -2.23
N ALA A 362 10.67 -12.40 -2.91
CA ALA A 362 11.77 -11.88 -3.71
C ALA A 362 13.01 -11.55 -2.86
N GLU A 363 12.83 -10.95 -1.67
CA GLU A 363 13.91 -10.71 -0.69
C GLU A 363 14.59 -12.01 -0.28
N ALA A 364 13.81 -13.06 -0.09
CA ALA A 364 14.32 -14.41 0.21
C ALA A 364 14.89 -15.13 -1.02
N ASN A 365 14.91 -14.52 -2.20
CA ASN A 365 15.34 -15.10 -3.46
C ASN A 365 14.54 -16.36 -3.87
N VAL A 366 13.24 -16.41 -3.58
CA VAL A 366 12.36 -17.45 -4.11
C VAL A 366 12.24 -17.28 -5.63
N PRO A 367 12.40 -18.38 -6.42
CA PRO A 367 12.20 -18.31 -7.86
C PRO A 367 10.77 -17.88 -8.23
N TYR A 368 10.64 -17.01 -9.21
CA TYR A 368 9.33 -16.45 -9.58
C TYR A 368 8.39 -17.46 -10.25
N ASP A 369 8.95 -18.43 -10.92
CA ASP A 369 8.23 -19.58 -11.52
C ASP A 369 7.61 -20.52 -10.49
N GLU A 370 7.97 -20.39 -9.22
CA GLU A 370 7.36 -21.09 -8.09
C GLU A 370 6.24 -20.30 -7.40
N VAL A 371 6.03 -19.03 -7.78
CA VAL A 371 5.06 -18.12 -7.12
C VAL A 371 3.86 -17.91 -8.03
N PHE A 372 2.70 -18.27 -7.56
CA PHE A 372 1.44 -18.26 -8.31
C PHE A 372 0.39 -17.39 -7.63
N GLU A 373 -0.37 -16.67 -8.43
CA GLU A 373 -1.53 -15.91 -7.94
C GLU A 373 -2.72 -16.84 -7.67
N LEU A 374 -3.65 -16.35 -6.85
CA LEU A 374 -4.84 -17.11 -6.43
C LEU A 374 -5.58 -17.78 -7.60
N GLU A 375 -5.77 -17.05 -8.70
CA GLU A 375 -6.54 -17.52 -9.84
C GLU A 375 -5.88 -18.70 -10.56
N ASP A 376 -4.55 -18.76 -10.56
CA ASP A 376 -3.78 -19.80 -11.21
C ASP A 376 -3.64 -21.06 -10.33
N ILE A 377 -3.45 -20.89 -9.02
CA ILE A 377 -3.08 -21.98 -8.11
C ILE A 377 -4.29 -22.63 -7.42
N ASN A 378 -5.43 -21.94 -7.35
CA ASN A 378 -6.54 -22.39 -6.48
C ASN A 378 -7.10 -23.76 -6.83
N SER A 379 -7.06 -24.15 -8.12
CA SER A 379 -7.47 -25.47 -8.56
C SER A 379 -6.49 -26.59 -8.18
N GLU A 380 -5.23 -26.26 -7.89
CA GLU A 380 -4.18 -27.22 -7.57
C GLU A 380 -4.22 -27.70 -6.11
N PHE A 381 -4.92 -27.01 -5.21
CA PHE A 381 -5.03 -27.47 -3.81
C PHE A 381 -5.65 -28.86 -3.68
N ALA A 382 -6.58 -29.20 -4.55
CA ALA A 382 -7.17 -30.55 -4.55
C ALA A 382 -6.19 -31.68 -4.93
N GLN A 383 -5.05 -31.32 -5.52
CA GLN A 383 -3.99 -32.27 -5.93
C GLN A 383 -2.76 -32.15 -5.02
N ALA A 384 -2.78 -31.25 -4.02
CA ALA A 384 -1.69 -31.07 -3.09
C ALA A 384 -1.85 -32.02 -1.89
N ASP A 385 -0.77 -32.67 -1.52
CA ASP A 385 -0.75 -33.49 -0.30
C ASP A 385 -0.77 -32.58 0.94
N VAL A 386 -0.07 -31.46 0.88
CA VAL A 386 0.04 -30.50 2.00
C VAL A 386 -0.20 -29.11 1.53
N ALA A 387 -1.05 -28.35 2.24
CA ALA A 387 -1.14 -26.90 2.22
C ALA A 387 -0.51 -26.34 3.51
N PHE A 388 0.60 -25.64 3.37
CA PHE A 388 1.36 -25.08 4.49
C PHE A 388 1.05 -23.58 4.63
N VAL A 389 0.20 -23.22 5.59
CA VAL A 389 -0.25 -21.86 5.81
C VAL A 389 0.61 -21.19 6.88
N ILE A 390 1.34 -20.14 6.50
CA ILE A 390 2.23 -19.41 7.40
C ILE A 390 1.87 -17.94 7.49
N GLY A 391 1.24 -17.55 8.58
CA GLY A 391 0.91 -16.15 8.83
C GLY A 391 -0.26 -15.58 8.02
N ALA A 392 -0.97 -16.38 7.24
CA ALA A 392 -2.25 -16.04 6.63
C ALA A 392 -3.40 -16.43 7.57
N ASN A 393 -4.58 -15.82 7.43
CA ASN A 393 -5.77 -16.20 8.17
C ASN A 393 -7.04 -16.01 7.33
N ASP A 394 -7.53 -14.78 7.21
CA ASP A 394 -8.83 -14.50 6.57
C ASP A 394 -8.87 -14.93 5.10
N VAL A 395 -7.74 -14.86 4.41
CA VAL A 395 -7.58 -15.26 2.99
C VAL A 395 -7.62 -16.76 2.75
N THR A 396 -7.68 -17.56 3.82
CA THR A 396 -7.81 -19.02 3.78
C THR A 396 -9.03 -19.52 4.56
N ASN A 397 -9.94 -18.61 4.93
CA ASN A 397 -11.10 -18.94 5.76
C ASN A 397 -12.26 -19.47 4.93
N PRO A 398 -12.71 -20.71 5.13
CA PRO A 398 -13.85 -21.30 4.42
C PRO A 398 -15.15 -20.53 4.60
N ALA A 399 -15.31 -19.75 5.69
CA ALA A 399 -16.50 -18.94 5.93
C ALA A 399 -16.76 -17.91 4.81
N ALA A 400 -15.75 -17.56 4.02
CA ALA A 400 -15.92 -16.70 2.85
C ALA A 400 -16.80 -17.36 1.75
N GLU A 401 -16.84 -18.67 1.66
CA GLU A 401 -17.66 -19.41 0.70
C GLU A 401 -18.90 -20.05 1.34
N GLU A 402 -18.80 -20.49 2.58
CA GLU A 402 -19.78 -21.36 3.23
C GLU A 402 -20.79 -20.60 4.10
N ASP A 403 -20.42 -19.47 4.67
CA ASP A 403 -21.26 -18.71 5.61
C ASP A 403 -21.73 -17.38 5.02
N LYS A 404 -22.98 -17.34 4.57
CA LYS A 404 -23.61 -16.13 4.02
C LYS A 404 -23.75 -14.99 5.02
N THR A 405 -23.63 -15.26 6.32
CA THR A 405 -23.70 -14.25 7.38
C THR A 405 -22.34 -13.66 7.74
N SER A 406 -21.26 -14.30 7.25
CA SER A 406 -19.89 -13.88 7.51
C SER A 406 -19.58 -12.53 6.84
N PRO A 407 -18.93 -11.59 7.53
CA PRO A 407 -18.48 -10.32 6.94
C PRO A 407 -17.53 -10.47 5.74
N ILE A 408 -16.89 -11.63 5.59
CA ILE A 408 -16.00 -11.95 4.45
C ILE A 408 -16.68 -12.77 3.36
N TYR A 409 -18.00 -13.02 3.47
CA TYR A 409 -18.71 -13.81 2.47
C TYR A 409 -18.54 -13.24 1.06
N GLY A 410 -18.26 -14.14 0.10
CA GLY A 410 -18.01 -13.81 -1.30
C GLY A 410 -16.61 -13.26 -1.59
N MET A 411 -15.72 -13.11 -0.58
CA MET A 411 -14.31 -12.84 -0.81
C MET A 411 -13.66 -14.06 -1.48
N PRO A 412 -12.95 -13.90 -2.61
CA PRO A 412 -12.13 -14.97 -3.14
C PRO A 412 -11.11 -15.40 -2.08
N VAL A 413 -10.96 -16.69 -1.86
CA VAL A 413 -10.02 -17.25 -0.86
C VAL A 413 -9.20 -18.39 -1.45
N LEU A 414 -8.04 -18.62 -0.89
CA LEU A 414 -7.23 -19.80 -1.20
C LEU A 414 -7.86 -21.02 -0.54
N GLN A 415 -8.34 -21.96 -1.35
CA GLN A 415 -9.11 -23.12 -0.92
C GLN A 415 -8.22 -24.22 -0.34
N VAL A 416 -7.39 -23.86 0.64
CA VAL A 416 -6.39 -24.73 1.25
C VAL A 416 -6.99 -26.00 1.87
N TRP A 417 -8.26 -25.96 2.29
CA TRP A 417 -8.98 -27.11 2.87
C TRP A 417 -9.22 -28.25 1.89
N LYS A 418 -8.97 -28.03 0.59
CA LYS A 418 -9.04 -29.08 -0.43
C LYS A 418 -7.79 -29.96 -0.47
N ALA A 419 -6.68 -29.51 0.13
CA ALA A 419 -5.47 -30.32 0.24
C ALA A 419 -5.66 -31.52 1.18
N GLY A 420 -4.85 -32.55 1.02
CA GLY A 420 -4.89 -33.72 1.85
C GLY A 420 -4.67 -33.41 3.34
N THR A 421 -3.70 -32.56 3.65
CA THR A 421 -3.42 -32.07 5.00
C THR A 421 -3.19 -30.57 4.95
N VAL A 422 -3.78 -29.83 5.87
CA VAL A 422 -3.52 -28.40 6.08
C VAL A 422 -2.68 -28.22 7.32
N MET A 423 -1.52 -27.63 7.19
CA MET A 423 -0.66 -27.24 8.31
C MET A 423 -0.75 -25.74 8.50
N PHE A 424 -1.17 -25.31 9.68
CA PHE A 424 -1.44 -23.89 9.93
C PHE A 424 -0.59 -23.36 11.07
N ILE A 425 0.40 -22.52 10.74
CA ILE A 425 1.24 -21.85 11.75
C ILE A 425 0.55 -20.60 12.26
N LYS A 426 0.34 -20.53 13.57
CA LYS A 426 -0.20 -19.38 14.27
C LYS A 426 0.27 -19.34 15.71
N ARG A 427 0.38 -18.11 16.29
CA ARG A 427 0.79 -17.96 17.70
C ARG A 427 -0.28 -18.39 18.69
N SER A 428 -1.55 -18.25 18.33
CA SER A 428 -2.71 -18.63 19.15
C SER A 428 -3.93 -18.82 18.27
N LEU A 429 -5.00 -19.41 18.80
CA LEU A 429 -6.28 -19.58 18.09
C LEU A 429 -7.12 -18.30 17.98
N ALA A 430 -6.63 -17.17 18.46
CA ALA A 430 -7.35 -15.90 18.38
C ALA A 430 -7.72 -15.56 16.93
N SER A 431 -8.82 -14.85 16.74
CA SER A 431 -9.28 -14.36 15.43
C SER A 431 -8.19 -13.58 14.69
N GLY A 432 -8.29 -13.53 13.38
CA GLY A 432 -7.40 -12.77 12.53
C GLY A 432 -7.65 -11.26 12.59
N TYR A 433 -7.11 -10.56 11.61
CA TYR A 433 -7.18 -9.10 11.55
C TYR A 433 -8.60 -8.57 11.25
N ALA A 434 -9.43 -9.37 10.57
CA ALA A 434 -10.85 -9.06 10.38
C ALA A 434 -11.71 -9.32 11.63
N GLY A 435 -11.13 -9.88 12.70
CA GLY A 435 -11.85 -10.21 13.92
C GLY A 435 -12.78 -11.42 13.82
N ILE A 436 -12.65 -12.22 12.74
CA ILE A 436 -13.52 -13.34 12.42
C ILE A 436 -12.82 -14.65 12.85
N ASP A 437 -13.58 -15.59 13.40
CA ASP A 437 -13.09 -16.92 13.66
C ASP A 437 -12.86 -17.67 12.33
N ASN A 438 -11.79 -18.47 12.28
CA ASN A 438 -11.47 -19.25 11.09
C ASN A 438 -11.89 -20.69 11.28
N THR A 439 -12.95 -21.10 10.59
CA THR A 439 -13.51 -22.45 10.67
C THR A 439 -12.54 -23.52 10.16
N LEU A 440 -11.49 -23.12 9.43
CA LEU A 440 -10.44 -24.01 8.96
C LEU A 440 -9.70 -24.72 10.10
N PHE A 441 -9.54 -24.05 11.26
CA PHE A 441 -8.79 -24.61 12.40
C PHE A 441 -9.41 -25.90 12.97
N TYR A 442 -10.70 -26.07 12.79
CA TYR A 442 -11.49 -27.15 13.35
C TYR A 442 -11.77 -28.30 12.36
N ARG A 443 -11.22 -28.22 11.15
CA ARG A 443 -11.39 -29.27 10.14
C ARG A 443 -10.52 -30.48 10.43
N ASP A 444 -11.02 -31.68 10.06
CA ASP A 444 -10.35 -32.93 10.34
C ASP A 444 -8.98 -33.06 9.67
N ASN A 445 -8.79 -32.42 8.51
CA ASN A 445 -7.52 -32.41 7.80
C ASN A 445 -6.59 -31.25 8.20
N THR A 446 -6.95 -30.45 9.20
CA THR A 446 -6.13 -29.31 9.65
C THR A 446 -5.34 -29.66 10.90
N MET A 447 -4.03 -29.41 10.85
CA MET A 447 -3.09 -29.51 11.97
C MET A 447 -2.58 -28.13 12.32
N MET A 448 -2.77 -27.71 13.58
CA MET A 448 -2.30 -26.41 14.08
C MET A 448 -0.89 -26.55 14.64
N LEU A 449 0.02 -25.73 14.11
CA LEU A 449 1.39 -25.59 14.59
C LEU A 449 1.46 -24.27 15.40
N LEU A 450 1.22 -24.36 16.71
CA LEU A 450 1.14 -23.19 17.56
C LEU A 450 2.53 -22.71 17.98
N GLY A 451 2.89 -21.50 17.55
CA GLY A 451 4.18 -20.91 17.87
C GLY A 451 4.52 -19.68 17.05
N ASP A 452 5.72 -19.16 17.27
CA ASP A 452 6.29 -18.11 16.42
C ASP A 452 6.63 -18.71 15.05
N ALA A 453 6.23 -18.02 13.97
CA ALA A 453 6.35 -18.57 12.62
C ALA A 453 7.80 -18.83 12.22
N LYS A 454 8.75 -17.94 12.61
CA LYS A 454 10.17 -18.13 12.31
C LYS A 454 10.74 -19.36 13.06
N LYS A 455 10.53 -19.40 14.37
CA LYS A 455 11.03 -20.53 15.20
C LYS A 455 10.46 -21.86 14.73
N MET A 456 9.16 -21.94 14.52
CA MET A 456 8.51 -23.16 14.04
C MET A 456 9.09 -23.60 12.69
N THR A 457 9.28 -22.68 11.76
CA THR A 457 9.86 -23.00 10.45
C THR A 457 11.33 -23.44 10.59
N GLU A 458 12.13 -22.79 11.44
CA GLU A 458 13.52 -23.20 11.71
C GLU A 458 13.61 -24.57 12.38
N GLU A 459 12.66 -24.92 13.24
CA GLU A 459 12.57 -26.26 13.85
C GLU A 459 12.20 -27.31 12.80
N ILE A 460 11.26 -27.02 11.91
CA ILE A 460 10.94 -27.91 10.76
C ILE A 460 12.16 -28.10 9.87
N VAL A 461 12.90 -27.02 9.55
CA VAL A 461 14.14 -27.09 8.76
C VAL A 461 15.19 -28.00 9.40
N LYS A 462 15.27 -28.03 10.71
CA LYS A 462 16.21 -28.92 11.43
C LYS A 462 15.75 -30.35 11.41
N ALA A 463 14.44 -30.61 11.37
CA ALA A 463 13.85 -31.96 11.36
C ALA A 463 13.79 -32.58 9.95
N LEU A 464 13.85 -31.76 8.87
CA LEU A 464 14.02 -32.20 7.47
C LEU A 464 15.47 -32.63 7.19
#